data_a48ce8a90f9f9dd74159420e39c1487d
#
_entry.id   a48ce8a90f9f9dd74159420e39c1487d
#
_cell.length_a   1.000
_cell.length_b   1.000
_cell.length_c   1.000
_cell.angle_alpha   90.00
_cell.angle_beta   90.00
_cell.angle_gamma   90.00
#
_symmetry.space_group_name_H-M   'P 1'
#
loop_
_entity.id
_entity.type
_entity.pdbx_description
1 polymer ?
#
loop_
_entity_poly.entity_id
_entity_poly.type
_entity_poly.pdbx_seq_one_letter_code
_entity_poly.pdbx_strand_id
1 'polypeptide(L)'
;LEVDQIKSWDNKNKLPLFMTATCKFSCFDDPAKVSAGEYLLLNDNGGAIALLTTTRLVYAFPNYNLNTNFIDVLFEKYNGEYPKLGDLYKQTKVLSGSGSNTRNFILLGDPAISLSYPKYNITTSSISDTIKALQEVTIEGEVRDENGIVLTNFNGVVYPTVYDKEVISVTLGQESCSPMPFRNQNNIIYKGTASVNSGHFSFSFVVPKDIENNYARGKISFYASENNGDDASGSDDSFVIGGTAENIDYDYTGPEIAMYINSRNFISGGITNNNPVLLADIIDLSGINTVGNGIGHDITAVLDNNYSNPFILNDYYKSNLNSYSEGVVEFPFENLEDGIHTLTLKVWDVFNNSSESSIEFYVSNDEVILVS
;
A
#
# COMPACT_ATOMS: atom_id res chain seq x y z
N LEU A 1 6.95 -2.85 18.25
CA LEU A 1 5.57 -2.36 18.44
C LEU A 1 5.35 -2.11 19.92
N GLU A 2 5.14 -0.86 20.31
CA GLU A 2 4.91 -0.43 21.68
C GLU A 2 3.41 -0.44 22.02
N VAL A 3 3.06 -0.57 23.31
CA VAL A 3 1.64 -0.62 23.74
C VAL A 3 0.89 0.67 23.37
N ASP A 4 1.54 1.83 23.49
CA ASP A 4 0.92 3.11 23.16
C ASP A 4 0.66 3.24 21.65
N GLN A 5 1.54 2.68 20.79
CA GLN A 5 1.31 2.59 19.35
C GLN A 5 0.09 1.70 19.04
N ILE A 6 -0.06 0.55 19.74
CA ILE A 6 -1.24 -0.32 19.58
C ILE A 6 -2.53 0.41 19.95
N LYS A 7 -2.51 1.16 21.05
CA LYS A 7 -3.68 1.90 21.54
C LYS A 7 -4.07 3.07 20.63
N SER A 8 -3.13 3.62 19.89
CA SER A 8 -3.39 4.73 18.95
C SER A 8 -3.95 4.28 17.61
N TRP A 9 -4.06 2.97 17.35
CA TRP A 9 -4.61 2.50 16.09
C TRP A 9 -6.10 2.81 15.98
N ASP A 10 -6.47 3.48 14.88
CA ASP A 10 -7.84 3.84 14.49
C ASP A 10 -8.20 3.18 13.15
N ASN A 11 -8.19 1.85 13.13
CA ASN A 11 -8.46 1.04 11.95
C ASN A 11 -9.70 0.14 12.10
N LYS A 12 -10.71 0.59 12.84
CA LYS A 12 -11.93 -0.17 13.18
C LYS A 12 -12.63 -0.81 11.98
N ASN A 13 -12.60 -0.13 10.82
CA ASN A 13 -13.23 -0.62 9.60
C ASN A 13 -12.30 -1.43 8.68
N LYS A 14 -11.05 -1.67 9.11
CA LYS A 14 -10.00 -2.36 8.34
C LYS A 14 -9.16 -3.24 9.27
N LEU A 15 -9.82 -4.13 10.01
CA LEU A 15 -9.15 -5.00 10.98
C LEU A 15 -8.36 -6.11 10.29
N PRO A 16 -7.03 -6.16 10.40
CA PRO A 16 -6.20 -7.22 9.85
C PRO A 16 -6.25 -8.50 10.69
N LEU A 17 -5.88 -9.62 10.07
CA LEU A 17 -5.34 -10.76 10.80
C LEU A 17 -3.89 -10.44 11.17
N PHE A 18 -3.56 -10.43 12.46
CA PHE A 18 -2.25 -10.07 12.95
C PHE A 18 -1.43 -11.32 13.31
N MET A 19 -0.33 -11.55 12.61
CA MET A 19 0.56 -12.68 12.87
C MET A 19 1.85 -12.20 13.54
N THR A 20 2.24 -12.85 14.65
CA THR A 20 3.44 -12.47 15.39
C THR A 20 4.55 -13.50 15.21
N ALA A 21 5.72 -13.03 14.80
CA ALA A 21 6.95 -13.83 14.72
C ALA A 21 7.87 -13.55 15.95
N THR A 22 7.28 -13.44 17.13
CA THR A 22 8.00 -13.11 18.37
C THR A 22 7.54 -13.99 19.54
N CYS A 23 8.19 -13.84 20.70
CA CYS A 23 7.90 -14.59 21.91
C CYS A 23 6.95 -13.83 22.84
N LYS A 24 6.05 -14.56 23.57
CA LYS A 24 5.24 -14.01 24.66
C LYS A 24 4.41 -12.76 24.32
N PHE A 25 4.05 -12.58 23.05
CA PHE A 25 3.28 -11.41 22.64
C PHE A 25 1.88 -11.38 23.26
N SER A 26 1.29 -12.56 23.50
CA SER A 26 -0.07 -12.72 24.03
C SER A 26 -0.10 -13.65 25.23
N CYS A 27 0.62 -13.29 26.30
CA CYS A 27 0.57 -13.99 27.59
C CYS A 27 -0.70 -13.59 28.35
N PHE A 28 -1.88 -13.84 27.82
CA PHE A 28 -3.18 -13.45 28.38
C PHE A 28 -3.54 -14.14 29.71
N ASP A 29 -2.78 -15.17 30.10
CA ASP A 29 -2.92 -15.91 31.35
C ASP A 29 -1.99 -15.39 32.46
N ASP A 30 -1.31 -14.26 32.26
CA ASP A 30 -0.53 -13.57 33.30
C ASP A 30 -1.40 -12.52 34.00
N PRO A 31 -1.83 -12.76 35.26
CA PRO A 31 -2.73 -11.83 35.96
C PRO A 31 -2.07 -10.51 36.35
N ALA A 32 -0.73 -10.40 36.23
CA ALA A 32 0.01 -9.21 36.63
C ALA A 32 0.07 -8.13 35.53
N LYS A 33 -0.27 -8.46 34.28
CA LYS A 33 -0.19 -7.53 33.15
C LYS A 33 -1.13 -7.89 32.02
N VAL A 34 -1.59 -6.89 31.28
CA VAL A 34 -2.26 -7.04 30.00
C VAL A 34 -1.21 -7.21 28.90
N SER A 35 -1.35 -8.22 28.06
CA SER A 35 -0.41 -8.47 26.97
C SER A 35 -0.72 -7.61 25.74
N ALA A 36 0.27 -7.45 24.85
CA ALA A 36 0.10 -6.70 23.63
C ALA A 36 -1.00 -7.29 22.72
N GLY A 37 -1.15 -8.64 22.70
CA GLY A 37 -2.21 -9.30 21.95
C GLY A 37 -3.62 -8.99 22.47
N GLU A 38 -3.77 -8.82 23.79
CA GLU A 38 -5.05 -8.39 24.36
C GLU A 38 -5.36 -6.94 23.98
N TYR A 39 -4.38 -6.03 24.04
CA TYR A 39 -4.57 -4.66 23.56
C TYR A 39 -4.96 -4.60 22.08
N LEU A 40 -4.37 -5.46 21.23
CA LEU A 40 -4.73 -5.51 19.81
C LEU A 40 -6.15 -6.06 19.57
N LEU A 41 -6.54 -7.10 20.29
CA LEU A 41 -7.85 -7.74 20.10
C LEU A 41 -9.00 -6.93 20.68
N LEU A 42 -8.74 -6.19 21.76
CA LEU A 42 -9.75 -5.47 22.55
C LEU A 42 -9.72 -3.95 22.37
N ASN A 43 -9.02 -3.45 21.35
CA ASN A 43 -9.01 -2.03 21.02
C ASN A 43 -10.36 -1.60 20.43
N ASP A 44 -11.08 -0.70 21.10
CA ASP A 44 -12.40 -0.21 20.67
C ASP A 44 -12.37 0.57 19.35
N ASN A 45 -11.23 1.16 19.02
CA ASN A 45 -11.07 2.00 17.83
C ASN A 45 -10.39 1.28 16.65
N GLY A 46 -9.84 0.07 16.89
CA GLY A 46 -9.09 -0.62 15.85
C GLY A 46 -8.47 -1.94 16.32
N GLY A 47 -7.21 -2.17 15.94
CA GLY A 47 -6.46 -3.37 16.31
C GLY A 47 -6.54 -4.47 15.26
N ALA A 48 -6.90 -5.69 15.67
CA ALA A 48 -6.93 -6.87 14.81
C ALA A 48 -8.21 -7.69 15.01
N ILE A 49 -8.74 -8.31 13.93
CA ILE A 49 -9.91 -9.19 14.00
C ILE A 49 -9.57 -10.53 14.66
N ALA A 50 -8.34 -10.97 14.50
CA ALA A 50 -7.78 -12.16 15.14
C ALA A 50 -6.25 -12.10 15.13
N LEU A 51 -5.62 -12.90 15.97
CA LEU A 51 -4.16 -13.01 16.04
C LEU A 51 -3.72 -14.48 15.96
N LEU A 52 -2.73 -14.78 15.15
CA LEU A 52 -1.90 -15.98 15.28
C LEU A 52 -0.64 -15.59 16.06
N THR A 53 -0.53 -15.99 17.31
CA THR A 53 0.39 -15.38 18.26
C THR A 53 0.96 -16.37 19.28
N THR A 54 1.92 -15.95 20.08
CA THR A 54 2.61 -16.78 21.06
C THR A 54 2.27 -16.43 22.51
N THR A 55 2.05 -17.47 23.32
CA THR A 55 1.82 -17.32 24.78
C THR A 55 3.08 -17.52 25.60
N ARG A 56 4.11 -18.14 25.03
CA ARG A 56 5.36 -18.50 25.68
C ARG A 56 6.56 -18.23 24.78
N LEU A 57 7.76 -18.46 25.33
CA LEU A 57 8.99 -18.44 24.54
C LEU A 57 8.94 -19.49 23.45
N VAL A 58 9.40 -19.11 22.28
CA VAL A 58 9.57 -19.97 21.10
C VAL A 58 10.96 -19.76 20.52
N TYR A 59 11.54 -20.82 19.94
CA TYR A 59 12.83 -20.70 19.23
C TYR A 59 12.62 -20.14 17.83
N ALA A 60 13.62 -19.44 17.31
CA ALA A 60 13.58 -18.73 16.04
C ALA A 60 13.21 -19.65 14.85
N PHE A 61 13.87 -20.82 14.73
CA PHE A 61 13.62 -21.72 13.60
C PHE A 61 12.21 -22.35 13.59
N PRO A 62 11.68 -22.91 14.69
CA PRO A 62 10.27 -23.35 14.73
C PRO A 62 9.26 -22.21 14.52
N ASN A 63 9.60 -20.99 14.95
CA ASN A 63 8.78 -19.83 14.70
C ASN A 63 8.73 -19.50 13.21
N TYR A 64 9.88 -19.44 12.55
CA TYR A 64 9.97 -19.26 11.10
C TYR A 64 9.16 -20.31 10.35
N ASN A 65 9.36 -21.61 10.65
CA ASN A 65 8.64 -22.69 9.99
C ASN A 65 7.11 -22.58 10.15
N LEU A 66 6.63 -22.23 11.35
CA LEU A 66 5.19 -22.08 11.57
C LEU A 66 4.61 -20.91 10.76
N ASN A 67 5.33 -19.78 10.73
CA ASN A 67 4.87 -18.63 9.95
C ASN A 67 4.90 -18.93 8.44
N THR A 68 5.91 -19.64 7.93
CA THR A 68 5.97 -20.07 6.52
C THR A 68 4.81 -21.01 6.19
N ASN A 69 4.60 -22.06 6.99
CA ASN A 69 3.51 -23.00 6.80
C ASN A 69 2.12 -22.34 6.87
N PHE A 70 1.98 -21.25 7.65
CA PHE A 70 0.74 -20.49 7.67
C PHE A 70 0.50 -19.76 6.34
N ILE A 71 1.51 -19.10 5.80
CA ILE A 71 1.42 -18.41 4.51
C ILE A 71 1.11 -19.42 3.39
N ASP A 72 1.72 -20.60 3.40
CA ASP A 72 1.51 -21.64 2.40
C ASP A 72 0.06 -22.13 2.35
N VAL A 73 -0.64 -22.20 3.50
CA VAL A 73 -2.03 -22.65 3.56
C VAL A 73 -3.07 -21.52 3.48
N LEU A 74 -2.63 -20.27 3.66
CA LEU A 74 -3.52 -19.12 3.80
C LEU A 74 -4.41 -18.91 2.57
N PHE A 75 -3.86 -19.15 1.37
CA PHE A 75 -4.54 -18.92 0.10
C PHE A 75 -4.98 -20.20 -0.59
N GLU A 76 -4.86 -21.35 0.08
CA GLU A 76 -5.31 -22.64 -0.45
C GLU A 76 -6.81 -22.83 -0.28
N LYS A 77 -7.51 -23.18 -1.36
CA LYS A 77 -8.94 -23.54 -1.31
C LYS A 77 -9.12 -25.03 -1.00
N TYR A 78 -10.04 -25.33 -0.09
CA TYR A 78 -10.47 -26.69 0.22
C TYR A 78 -11.91 -26.91 -0.24
N ASN A 79 -12.11 -27.84 -1.15
CA ASN A 79 -13.42 -28.09 -1.77
C ASN A 79 -14.02 -26.85 -2.46
N GLY A 80 -13.16 -25.99 -3.02
CA GLY A 80 -13.59 -24.77 -3.70
C GLY A 80 -13.77 -23.55 -2.81
N GLU A 81 -13.68 -23.70 -1.48
CA GLU A 81 -13.85 -22.61 -0.50
C GLU A 81 -12.56 -22.28 0.24
N TYR A 82 -12.37 -21.04 0.57
CA TYR A 82 -11.28 -20.63 1.45
C TYR A 82 -11.55 -21.07 2.89
N PRO A 83 -10.50 -21.49 3.62
CA PRO A 83 -10.65 -22.02 4.96
C PRO A 83 -11.01 -20.92 5.98
N LYS A 84 -11.70 -21.35 7.05
CA LYS A 84 -11.89 -20.53 8.25
C LYS A 84 -10.60 -20.44 9.05
N LEU A 85 -10.47 -19.39 9.88
CA LEU A 85 -9.26 -19.17 10.70
C LEU A 85 -8.89 -20.37 11.57
N GLY A 86 -9.88 -21.07 12.13
CA GLY A 86 -9.65 -22.28 12.91
C GLY A 86 -9.06 -23.43 12.09
N ASP A 87 -9.50 -23.60 10.85
CA ASP A 87 -8.98 -24.62 9.93
C ASP A 87 -7.58 -24.26 9.46
N LEU A 88 -7.33 -22.99 9.11
CA LEU A 88 -5.99 -22.46 8.79
C LEU A 88 -5.02 -22.72 9.93
N TYR A 89 -5.39 -22.36 11.16
CA TYR A 89 -4.60 -22.58 12.34
C TYR A 89 -4.30 -24.06 12.60
N LYS A 90 -5.30 -24.92 12.49
CA LYS A 90 -5.15 -26.37 12.64
C LYS A 90 -4.15 -26.93 11.62
N GLN A 91 -4.31 -26.59 10.35
CA GLN A 91 -3.43 -27.07 9.28
C GLN A 91 -2.00 -26.58 9.44
N THR A 92 -1.82 -25.30 9.73
CA THR A 92 -0.51 -24.71 10.05
C THR A 92 0.20 -25.50 11.14
N LYS A 93 -0.51 -25.84 12.21
CA LYS A 93 0.05 -26.63 13.31
C LYS A 93 0.38 -28.06 12.92
N VAL A 94 -0.45 -28.69 12.11
CA VAL A 94 -0.18 -30.05 11.59
C VAL A 94 1.11 -30.08 10.76
N LEU A 95 1.28 -29.12 9.85
CA LEU A 95 2.50 -29.00 9.04
C LEU A 95 3.74 -28.64 9.86
N SER A 96 3.57 -27.87 10.93
CA SER A 96 4.68 -27.44 11.80
C SER A 96 5.09 -28.47 12.84
N GLY A 97 4.41 -29.60 12.92
CA GLY A 97 4.70 -30.69 13.85
C GLY A 97 4.19 -30.44 15.28
N SER A 98 4.42 -31.42 16.17
CA SER A 98 3.79 -31.49 17.51
C SER A 98 4.67 -31.00 18.67
N GLY A 99 5.76 -30.29 18.41
CA GLY A 99 6.72 -29.82 19.41
C GLY A 99 6.11 -28.78 20.39
N SER A 100 6.81 -28.55 21.51
CA SER A 100 6.41 -27.52 22.50
C SER A 100 6.31 -26.12 21.90
N ASN A 101 7.22 -25.78 20.98
CA ASN A 101 7.14 -24.49 20.26
C ASN A 101 5.84 -24.32 19.50
N THR A 102 5.41 -25.33 18.72
CA THR A 102 4.14 -25.30 17.98
C THR A 102 2.94 -25.14 18.92
N ARG A 103 2.98 -25.76 20.12
CA ARG A 103 1.92 -25.65 21.14
C ARG A 103 1.83 -24.24 21.75
N ASN A 104 2.95 -23.50 21.80
CA ASN A 104 2.99 -22.13 22.34
C ASN A 104 2.34 -21.09 21.44
N PHE A 105 2.06 -21.44 20.18
CA PHE A 105 1.24 -20.59 19.31
C PHE A 105 -0.24 -20.85 19.56
N ILE A 106 -1.02 -19.78 19.51
CA ILE A 106 -2.48 -19.82 19.67
C ILE A 106 -3.16 -18.94 18.60
N LEU A 107 -4.42 -19.21 18.36
CA LEU A 107 -5.32 -18.29 17.67
C LEU A 107 -6.13 -17.56 18.75
N LEU A 108 -6.00 -16.22 18.79
CA LEU A 108 -6.89 -15.33 19.53
C LEU A 108 -7.87 -14.71 18.54
N GLY A 109 -9.16 -14.87 18.78
CA GLY A 109 -10.24 -14.44 17.90
C GLY A 109 -11.23 -15.56 17.63
N ASP A 110 -12.22 -15.31 16.79
CA ASP A 110 -13.24 -16.31 16.44
C ASP A 110 -12.70 -17.27 15.36
N PRO A 111 -12.56 -18.57 15.65
CA PRO A 111 -12.08 -19.56 14.67
C PRO A 111 -13.06 -19.83 13.52
N ALA A 112 -14.32 -19.39 13.63
CA ALA A 112 -15.34 -19.59 12.60
C ALA A 112 -15.33 -18.50 11.51
N ILE A 113 -14.56 -17.43 11.68
CA ILE A 113 -14.44 -16.36 10.69
C ILE A 113 -13.59 -16.82 9.51
N SER A 114 -14.00 -16.48 8.29
CA SER A 114 -13.17 -16.50 7.08
C SER A 114 -12.62 -15.09 6.83
N LEU A 115 -11.40 -15.01 6.29
CA LEU A 115 -10.87 -13.73 5.82
C LEU A 115 -11.66 -13.22 4.60
N SER A 116 -11.59 -11.95 4.33
CA SER A 116 -12.20 -11.33 3.15
C SER A 116 -11.32 -11.63 1.92
N TYR A 117 -11.43 -12.85 1.40
CA TYR A 117 -10.78 -13.23 0.15
C TYR A 117 -11.57 -12.67 -1.03
N PRO A 118 -10.88 -12.16 -2.07
CA PRO A 118 -11.55 -11.73 -3.28
C PRO A 118 -12.38 -12.87 -3.90
N LYS A 119 -13.60 -12.52 -4.32
CA LYS A 119 -14.59 -13.48 -4.82
C LYS A 119 -14.27 -13.96 -6.24
N TYR A 120 -13.79 -13.03 -7.08
CA TYR A 120 -13.57 -13.25 -8.50
C TYR A 120 -12.11 -13.12 -8.88
N ASN A 121 -11.77 -13.52 -10.11
CA ASN A 121 -10.41 -13.47 -10.63
C ASN A 121 -10.27 -12.34 -11.65
N ILE A 122 -9.08 -11.73 -11.71
CA ILE A 122 -8.70 -10.78 -12.76
C ILE A 122 -7.62 -11.43 -13.61
N THR A 123 -7.77 -11.33 -14.94
CA THR A 123 -6.79 -11.78 -15.92
C THR A 123 -6.44 -10.67 -16.88
N THR A 124 -5.17 -10.57 -17.27
CA THR A 124 -4.72 -9.70 -18.36
C THR A 124 -5.18 -10.30 -19.69
N SER A 125 -5.83 -9.50 -20.54
CA SER A 125 -6.25 -9.92 -21.89
C SER A 125 -5.29 -9.38 -22.97
N SER A 126 -4.62 -8.25 -22.71
CA SER A 126 -3.64 -7.66 -23.62
C SER A 126 -2.55 -6.91 -22.86
N ILE A 127 -1.30 -7.22 -23.17
CA ILE A 127 -0.10 -6.54 -22.64
C ILE A 127 1.05 -6.75 -23.65
N SER A 128 1.95 -5.78 -23.76
CA SER A 128 3.18 -5.92 -24.56
C SER A 128 4.14 -6.92 -23.89
N ASP A 129 4.76 -7.82 -24.66
CA ASP A 129 5.75 -8.78 -24.18
C ASP A 129 6.95 -8.09 -23.49
N THR A 130 7.29 -6.87 -23.94
CA THR A 130 8.37 -6.07 -23.37
C THR A 130 7.92 -4.63 -23.18
N ILE A 131 8.12 -4.12 -21.98
CA ILE A 131 7.83 -2.75 -21.55
C ILE A 131 9.16 -2.01 -21.37
N LYS A 132 9.31 -0.84 -22.02
CA LYS A 132 10.55 -0.05 -22.02
C LYS A 132 10.37 1.29 -21.31
N ALA A 133 11.45 1.84 -20.74
CA ALA A 133 11.44 3.19 -20.19
C ALA A 133 10.91 4.21 -21.20
N LEU A 134 10.11 5.17 -20.75
CA LEU A 134 9.50 6.24 -21.56
C LEU A 134 8.56 5.75 -22.67
N GLN A 135 8.11 4.51 -22.62
CA GLN A 135 7.08 3.97 -23.49
C GLN A 135 5.71 4.23 -22.88
N GLU A 136 4.76 4.70 -23.68
CA GLU A 136 3.35 4.62 -23.33
C GLU A 136 2.87 3.17 -23.50
N VAL A 137 2.32 2.61 -22.44
CA VAL A 137 1.85 1.23 -22.36
C VAL A 137 0.37 1.23 -22.08
N THR A 138 -0.39 0.45 -22.85
CA THR A 138 -1.80 0.15 -22.57
C THR A 138 -1.93 -1.31 -22.16
N ILE A 139 -2.64 -1.56 -21.07
CA ILE A 139 -2.93 -2.88 -20.53
C ILE A 139 -4.43 -3.05 -20.47
N GLU A 140 -4.91 -4.18 -20.99
CA GLU A 140 -6.31 -4.56 -20.95
C GLU A 140 -6.50 -5.81 -20.10
N GLY A 141 -7.63 -5.92 -19.41
CA GLY A 141 -7.94 -7.07 -18.59
C GLY A 141 -9.42 -7.28 -18.37
N GLU A 142 -9.73 -8.38 -17.74
CA GLU A 142 -11.09 -8.88 -17.55
C GLU A 142 -11.28 -9.46 -16.15
N VAL A 143 -12.48 -9.23 -15.61
CA VAL A 143 -12.95 -9.88 -14.38
C VAL A 143 -13.71 -11.14 -14.76
N ARG A 144 -13.31 -12.29 -14.18
CA ARG A 144 -13.83 -13.62 -14.51
C ARG A 144 -14.31 -14.37 -13.27
N ASP A 145 -15.29 -15.22 -13.45
CA ASP A 145 -15.73 -16.18 -12.43
C ASP A 145 -14.71 -17.34 -12.24
N GLU A 146 -15.02 -18.26 -11.35
CA GLU A 146 -14.19 -19.44 -11.09
C GLU A 146 -14.07 -20.39 -12.29
N ASN A 147 -15.00 -20.34 -13.26
CA ASN A 147 -15.00 -21.14 -14.50
C ASN A 147 -14.25 -20.42 -15.65
N GLY A 148 -13.71 -19.22 -15.40
CA GLY A 148 -13.02 -18.41 -16.38
C GLY A 148 -13.95 -17.65 -17.33
N ILE A 149 -15.25 -17.51 -17.00
CA ILE A 149 -16.22 -16.77 -17.81
C ILE A 149 -16.19 -15.29 -17.38
N VAL A 150 -16.13 -14.38 -18.36
CA VAL A 150 -16.15 -12.93 -18.09
C VAL A 150 -17.46 -12.51 -17.46
N LEU A 151 -17.39 -11.76 -16.36
CA LEU A 151 -18.53 -11.26 -15.61
C LEU A 151 -19.07 -9.97 -16.24
N THR A 152 -19.95 -10.09 -17.23
CA THR A 152 -20.51 -8.93 -17.95
C THR A 152 -21.41 -8.04 -17.10
N ASN A 153 -21.76 -8.46 -15.90
CA ASN A 153 -22.48 -7.67 -14.91
C ASN A 153 -21.57 -6.97 -13.89
N PHE A 154 -20.24 -7.24 -13.88
CA PHE A 154 -19.31 -6.58 -12.99
C PHE A 154 -18.99 -5.18 -13.50
N ASN A 155 -19.35 -4.15 -12.70
CA ASN A 155 -19.09 -2.74 -12.99
C ASN A 155 -18.53 -2.07 -11.72
N GLY A 156 -17.34 -1.49 -11.83
CA GLY A 156 -16.66 -0.96 -10.65
C GLY A 156 -15.34 -0.26 -11.01
N VAL A 157 -14.37 -0.37 -10.12
CA VAL A 157 -13.04 0.23 -10.27
C VAL A 157 -11.98 -0.85 -10.07
N VAL A 158 -10.99 -0.89 -10.96
CA VAL A 158 -9.76 -1.68 -10.79
C VAL A 158 -8.62 -0.77 -10.33
N TYR A 159 -7.79 -1.31 -9.45
CA TYR A 159 -6.60 -0.68 -8.85
C TYR A 159 -5.36 -1.47 -9.28
N PRO A 160 -4.80 -1.21 -10.46
CA PRO A 160 -3.58 -1.85 -10.90
C PRO A 160 -2.36 -1.26 -10.18
N THR A 161 -1.40 -2.15 -9.87
CA THR A 161 -0.06 -1.78 -9.41
C THR A 161 0.94 -2.56 -10.24
N VAL A 162 1.78 -1.85 -11.00
CA VAL A 162 2.82 -2.45 -11.84
C VAL A 162 4.16 -2.31 -11.14
N TYR A 163 4.83 -3.44 -10.96
CA TYR A 163 6.14 -3.51 -10.32
C TYR A 163 7.24 -3.73 -11.36
N ASP A 164 8.35 -3.06 -11.14
CA ASP A 164 9.60 -3.33 -11.85
C ASP A 164 10.10 -4.76 -11.51
N LYS A 165 11.24 -5.12 -12.03
CA LYS A 165 11.88 -6.42 -11.83
C LYS A 165 12.33 -6.64 -10.39
N GLU A 166 12.53 -7.91 -10.06
CA GLU A 166 13.15 -8.32 -8.80
C GLU A 166 14.54 -7.69 -8.62
N VAL A 167 14.81 -7.21 -7.41
CA VAL A 167 16.12 -6.73 -6.98
C VAL A 167 16.63 -7.58 -5.82
N ILE A 168 17.96 -7.68 -5.68
CA ILE A 168 18.57 -8.32 -4.52
C ILE A 168 18.79 -7.26 -3.45
N SER A 169 18.05 -7.38 -2.36
CA SER A 169 18.23 -6.60 -1.14
C SER A 169 19.08 -7.39 -0.15
N VAL A 170 19.68 -6.69 0.81
CA VAL A 170 20.55 -7.32 1.82
C VAL A 170 20.09 -6.85 3.20
N THR A 171 19.97 -7.79 4.15
CA THR A 171 19.64 -7.46 5.54
C THR A 171 20.75 -6.64 6.20
N LEU A 172 20.42 -5.88 7.25
CA LEU A 172 21.38 -4.98 7.92
C LEU A 172 22.53 -5.72 8.65
N GLY A 173 22.39 -7.02 8.94
CA GLY A 173 23.40 -7.81 9.65
C GLY A 173 23.61 -7.35 11.10
N GLN A 174 22.55 -7.00 11.82
CA GLN A 174 22.62 -6.57 13.22
C GLN A 174 22.84 -7.73 14.18
N GLU A 175 23.22 -7.44 15.42
CA GLU A 175 23.42 -8.40 16.52
C GLU A 175 24.41 -9.55 16.19
N SER A 176 25.49 -9.22 15.51
CA SER A 176 26.53 -10.18 15.08
C SER A 176 26.09 -11.20 14.01
N CYS A 177 24.94 -11.01 13.39
CA CYS A 177 24.53 -11.77 12.22
C CYS A 177 25.19 -11.24 10.95
N SER A 178 25.60 -12.13 10.05
CA SER A 178 26.08 -11.71 8.72
C SER A 178 24.92 -11.16 7.88
N PRO A 179 25.14 -10.10 7.08
CA PRO A 179 24.15 -9.66 6.09
C PRO A 179 23.75 -10.82 5.18
N MET A 180 22.43 -10.98 4.95
CA MET A 180 21.87 -12.03 4.10
C MET A 180 21.18 -11.41 2.88
N PRO A 181 21.51 -11.86 1.65
CA PRO A 181 20.78 -11.42 0.46
C PRO A 181 19.40 -12.07 0.40
N PHE A 182 18.40 -11.32 -0.05
CA PHE A 182 17.06 -11.81 -0.36
C PHE A 182 16.52 -11.09 -1.60
N ARG A 183 15.60 -11.75 -2.30
CA ARG A 183 14.94 -11.17 -3.47
C ARG A 183 13.73 -10.36 -3.04
N ASN A 184 13.56 -9.19 -3.64
CA ASN A 184 12.48 -8.28 -3.38
C ASN A 184 11.97 -7.67 -4.69
N GLN A 185 10.66 -7.58 -4.88
CA GLN A 185 10.00 -6.95 -6.03
C GLN A 185 8.99 -5.93 -5.51
N ASN A 186 9.48 -4.83 -4.98
CA ASN A 186 8.70 -3.76 -4.37
C ASN A 186 8.80 -2.42 -5.11
N ASN A 187 9.67 -2.32 -6.14
CA ASN A 187 9.78 -1.12 -6.95
C ASN A 187 8.53 -1.00 -7.83
N ILE A 188 7.63 -0.09 -7.49
CA ILE A 188 6.43 0.19 -8.27
C ILE A 188 6.82 1.12 -9.41
N ILE A 189 6.34 0.94 -10.62
CA ILE A 189 6.50 1.85 -11.76
C ILE A 189 5.19 2.52 -12.18
N TYR A 190 4.06 1.98 -11.73
CA TYR A 190 2.75 2.58 -11.91
C TYR A 190 1.76 2.11 -10.84
N LYS A 191 0.95 3.03 -10.33
CA LYS A 191 -0.18 2.76 -9.45
C LYS A 191 -1.31 3.71 -9.83
N GLY A 192 -2.45 3.16 -10.19
CA GLY A 192 -3.55 3.98 -10.70
C GLY A 192 -4.92 3.38 -10.45
N THR A 193 -5.93 3.98 -11.05
CA THR A 193 -7.33 3.55 -11.00
C THR A 193 -7.95 3.57 -12.38
N ALA A 194 -8.72 2.53 -12.73
CA ALA A 194 -9.46 2.48 -13.99
C ALA A 194 -10.87 1.90 -13.80
N SER A 195 -11.80 2.32 -14.65
CA SER A 195 -13.18 1.82 -14.66
C SER A 195 -13.24 0.40 -15.17
N VAL A 196 -14.01 -0.45 -14.49
CA VAL A 196 -14.43 -1.75 -15.02
C VAL A 196 -15.86 -1.63 -15.54
N ASN A 197 -16.06 -1.93 -16.81
CA ASN A 197 -17.37 -1.89 -17.46
C ASN A 197 -17.69 -3.25 -18.08
N SER A 198 -18.78 -3.87 -17.66
CA SER A 198 -19.18 -5.21 -18.13
C SER A 198 -18.06 -6.25 -18.02
N GLY A 199 -17.28 -6.20 -16.93
CA GLY A 199 -16.19 -7.11 -16.68
C GLY A 199 -14.88 -6.79 -17.39
N HIS A 200 -14.81 -5.75 -18.23
CA HIS A 200 -13.62 -5.35 -18.98
C HIS A 200 -13.05 -4.04 -18.45
N PHE A 201 -11.73 -3.90 -18.48
CA PHE A 201 -11.03 -2.65 -18.16
C PHE A 201 -9.82 -2.44 -19.06
N SER A 202 -9.42 -1.19 -19.19
CA SER A 202 -8.19 -0.79 -19.86
C SER A 202 -7.59 0.40 -19.10
N PHE A 203 -6.26 0.45 -18.99
CA PHE A 203 -5.54 1.59 -18.47
C PHE A 203 -4.24 1.78 -19.22
N SER A 204 -3.78 3.03 -19.29
CA SER A 204 -2.51 3.39 -19.91
C SER A 204 -1.65 4.16 -18.92
N PHE A 205 -0.34 4.11 -19.11
CA PHE A 205 0.65 4.92 -18.40
C PHE A 205 1.93 5.03 -19.19
N VAL A 206 2.73 6.06 -18.89
CA VAL A 206 4.09 6.17 -19.41
C VAL A 206 5.05 5.59 -18.39
N VAL A 207 5.92 4.69 -18.82
CA VAL A 207 6.90 4.03 -17.95
C VAL A 207 7.96 5.05 -17.51
N PRO A 208 8.23 5.19 -16.18
CA PRO A 208 9.23 6.12 -15.70
C PRO A 208 10.62 5.89 -16.33
N LYS A 209 11.37 6.98 -16.51
CA LYS A 209 12.73 6.98 -17.03
C LYS A 209 13.71 6.16 -16.18
N ASP A 210 13.47 6.09 -14.88
CA ASP A 210 14.41 5.56 -13.88
C ASP A 210 14.39 4.03 -13.72
N ILE A 211 13.68 3.31 -14.56
CA ILE A 211 13.79 1.85 -14.55
C ILE A 211 15.22 1.42 -14.95
N GLU A 212 15.71 0.34 -14.35
CA GLU A 212 17.00 -0.21 -14.75
C GLU A 212 16.94 -0.76 -16.19
N ASN A 213 18.04 -0.60 -16.94
CA ASN A 213 18.08 -1.00 -18.35
C ASN A 213 18.15 -2.51 -18.60
N ASN A 214 18.52 -3.33 -17.57
CA ASN A 214 18.55 -4.78 -17.71
C ASN A 214 17.15 -5.34 -17.90
N TYR A 215 17.05 -6.43 -18.67
CA TYR A 215 15.78 -7.08 -18.98
C TYR A 215 15.49 -8.19 -17.97
N ALA A 216 14.37 -8.08 -17.26
CA ALA A 216 13.84 -9.13 -16.39
C ALA A 216 12.32 -9.04 -16.27
N ARG A 217 11.68 -10.04 -15.64
CA ARG A 217 10.23 -10.10 -15.48
C ARG A 217 9.72 -8.99 -14.58
N GLY A 218 8.72 -8.27 -15.08
CA GLY A 218 7.87 -7.39 -14.30
C GLY A 218 6.75 -8.17 -13.60
N LYS A 219 5.92 -7.46 -12.87
CA LYS A 219 4.72 -8.00 -12.23
C LYS A 219 3.62 -6.96 -12.18
N ILE A 220 2.38 -7.38 -12.39
CA ILE A 220 1.21 -6.57 -12.12
C ILE A 220 0.40 -7.24 -11.01
N SER A 221 -0.08 -6.46 -10.08
CA SER A 221 -1.09 -6.86 -9.10
C SER A 221 -2.37 -6.08 -9.38
N PHE A 222 -3.50 -6.78 -9.41
CA PHE A 222 -4.81 -6.20 -9.62
C PHE A 222 -5.71 -6.43 -8.42
N TYR A 223 -6.45 -5.42 -8.05
CA TYR A 223 -7.63 -5.53 -7.21
C TYR A 223 -8.77 -4.76 -7.86
N ALA A 224 -9.98 -5.29 -7.87
CA ALA A 224 -11.16 -4.57 -8.34
C ALA A 224 -12.31 -4.73 -7.36
N SER A 225 -13.13 -3.68 -7.23
CA SER A 225 -14.32 -3.69 -6.37
C SER A 225 -15.51 -3.06 -7.09
N GLU A 226 -16.68 -3.63 -6.83
CA GLU A 226 -17.97 -3.07 -7.20
C GLU A 226 -18.61 -2.29 -6.05
N ASN A 227 -19.54 -1.41 -6.36
CA ASN A 227 -20.32 -0.66 -5.35
C ASN A 227 -21.22 -1.56 -4.48
N ASN A 228 -21.56 -2.76 -4.94
CA ASN A 228 -22.37 -3.75 -4.22
C ASN A 228 -21.57 -4.59 -3.21
N GLY A 229 -20.23 -4.43 -3.17
CA GLY A 229 -19.32 -5.11 -2.26
C GLY A 229 -18.69 -6.39 -2.82
N ASP A 230 -18.98 -6.79 -4.05
CA ASP A 230 -18.24 -7.87 -4.72
C ASP A 230 -16.86 -7.35 -5.16
N ASP A 231 -15.85 -8.21 -5.10
CA ASP A 231 -14.47 -7.88 -5.42
C ASP A 231 -13.76 -8.99 -6.21
N ALA A 232 -12.64 -8.60 -6.81
CA ALA A 232 -11.81 -9.48 -7.62
C ALA A 232 -10.33 -9.19 -7.41
N SER A 233 -9.46 -10.18 -7.58
CA SER A 233 -8.01 -9.97 -7.59
C SER A 233 -7.33 -10.81 -8.66
N GLY A 234 -6.11 -10.42 -9.01
CA GLY A 234 -5.29 -11.16 -9.95
C GLY A 234 -3.87 -10.63 -10.01
N SER A 235 -3.01 -11.34 -10.72
CA SER A 235 -1.65 -10.90 -11.00
C SER A 235 -1.19 -11.43 -12.34
N ASP A 236 -0.21 -10.73 -12.95
CA ASP A 236 0.43 -11.13 -14.19
C ASP A 236 1.94 -10.84 -14.12
N ASP A 237 2.76 -11.81 -14.45
CA ASP A 237 4.22 -11.72 -14.54
C ASP A 237 4.75 -12.23 -15.89
N SER A 238 3.90 -12.29 -16.90
CA SER A 238 4.22 -12.85 -18.22
C SER A 238 5.11 -11.95 -19.08
N PHE A 239 5.26 -10.68 -18.72
CA PHE A 239 5.98 -9.67 -19.50
C PHE A 239 7.37 -9.37 -18.93
N VAL A 240 8.19 -8.71 -19.74
CA VAL A 240 9.55 -8.29 -19.41
C VAL A 240 9.63 -6.75 -19.36
N ILE A 241 10.40 -6.22 -18.42
CA ILE A 241 10.71 -4.78 -18.33
C ILE A 241 12.20 -4.57 -18.58
N GLY A 242 12.56 -3.56 -19.39
CA GLY A 242 13.95 -3.18 -19.63
C GLY A 242 14.17 -2.45 -20.95
N GLY A 243 15.32 -1.77 -21.04
CA GLY A 243 15.66 -0.93 -22.19
C GLY A 243 14.88 0.39 -22.22
N THR A 244 15.06 1.16 -23.28
CA THR A 244 14.42 2.47 -23.48
C THR A 244 13.69 2.48 -24.83
N ALA A 245 12.58 3.18 -24.92
CA ALA A 245 11.83 3.36 -26.17
C ALA A 245 12.68 4.11 -27.22
N GLU A 246 12.45 3.85 -28.51
CA GLU A 246 13.26 4.43 -29.59
C GLU A 246 12.72 5.79 -30.10
N ASN A 247 11.39 5.95 -30.12
CA ASN A 247 10.72 7.17 -30.58
C ASN A 247 10.03 7.83 -29.40
N ILE A 248 10.69 8.79 -28.78
CA ILE A 248 10.22 9.46 -27.55
C ILE A 248 9.94 10.91 -27.87
N ASP A 249 8.72 11.36 -27.60
CA ASP A 249 8.40 12.78 -27.50
C ASP A 249 8.87 13.26 -26.13
N TYR A 250 10.03 13.92 -26.09
CA TYR A 250 10.64 14.36 -24.83
C TYR A 250 9.87 15.52 -24.23
N ASP A 251 9.49 15.37 -22.95
CA ASP A 251 9.02 16.45 -22.10
C ASP A 251 10.17 17.07 -21.31
N TYR A 252 10.11 18.41 -21.16
CA TYR A 252 11.08 19.22 -20.41
C TYR A 252 10.43 20.10 -19.35
N THR A 253 9.14 19.91 -19.11
CA THR A 253 8.34 20.67 -18.14
C THR A 253 7.96 19.78 -16.97
N GLY A 254 8.05 20.28 -15.75
CA GLY A 254 7.57 19.53 -14.58
C GLY A 254 6.09 19.73 -14.34
N PRO A 255 5.49 18.93 -13.44
CA PRO A 255 4.06 18.94 -13.16
C PRO A 255 3.52 20.30 -12.72
N GLU A 256 2.29 20.63 -13.11
CA GLU A 256 1.51 21.72 -12.54
C GLU A 256 0.98 21.32 -11.18
N ILE A 257 1.13 22.20 -10.16
CA ILE A 257 0.77 21.93 -8.77
C ILE A 257 -0.11 23.05 -8.24
N ALA A 258 -1.34 22.74 -7.83
CA ALA A 258 -2.24 23.64 -7.14
C ALA A 258 -2.48 23.15 -5.70
N MET A 259 -2.02 23.95 -4.70
CA MET A 259 -2.05 23.57 -3.29
C MET A 259 -3.16 24.30 -2.52
N TYR A 260 -3.77 23.58 -1.58
CA TYR A 260 -4.83 24.08 -0.71
C TYR A 260 -4.71 23.45 0.68
N ILE A 261 -5.33 24.10 1.68
CA ILE A 261 -5.46 23.56 3.04
C ILE A 261 -6.95 23.31 3.34
N ASN A 262 -7.30 22.09 3.74
CA ASN A 262 -8.65 21.62 4.09
C ASN A 262 -9.70 21.71 2.96
N SER A 263 -9.58 22.65 2.05
CA SER A 263 -10.57 22.92 1.00
C SER A 263 -9.92 23.61 -0.19
N ARG A 264 -10.38 23.28 -1.40
CA ARG A 264 -9.95 23.97 -2.64
C ARG A 264 -10.32 25.45 -2.70
N ASN A 265 -11.16 25.94 -1.79
CA ASN A 265 -11.48 27.37 -1.62
C ASN A 265 -10.50 28.10 -0.70
N PHE A 266 -9.52 27.39 -0.12
CA PHE A 266 -8.52 27.99 0.77
C PHE A 266 -7.60 28.96 0.00
N ILE A 267 -7.41 30.13 0.57
CA ILE A 267 -6.52 31.16 0.01
C ILE A 267 -5.24 31.18 0.88
N SER A 268 -4.07 31.22 0.24
CA SER A 268 -2.77 31.32 0.94
C SER A 268 -2.78 32.50 1.93
N GLY A 269 -2.27 32.26 3.15
CA GLY A 269 -2.36 33.18 4.29
C GLY A 269 -3.63 33.01 5.15
N GLY A 270 -4.52 32.09 4.78
CA GLY A 270 -5.74 31.78 5.55
C GLY A 270 -5.46 31.10 6.88
N ILE A 271 -6.49 31.00 7.73
CA ILE A 271 -6.41 30.41 9.07
C ILE A 271 -6.94 28.98 9.05
N THR A 272 -6.30 28.09 9.80
CA THR A 272 -6.69 26.69 10.00
C THR A 272 -6.48 26.27 11.48
N ASN A 273 -6.99 25.08 11.84
CA ASN A 273 -6.70 24.45 13.13
C ASN A 273 -5.33 23.73 13.08
N ASN A 274 -4.92 23.13 14.20
CA ASN A 274 -3.64 22.43 14.35
C ASN A 274 -3.57 21.05 13.67
N ASN A 275 -4.65 20.57 13.05
CA ASN A 275 -4.70 19.31 12.29
C ASN A 275 -5.20 19.60 10.85
N PRO A 276 -4.47 20.39 10.07
CA PRO A 276 -4.89 20.70 8.69
C PRO A 276 -4.63 19.54 7.75
N VAL A 277 -5.40 19.48 6.66
CA VAL A 277 -5.17 18.54 5.56
C VAL A 277 -4.62 19.30 4.36
N LEU A 278 -3.42 18.92 3.89
CA LEU A 278 -2.94 19.32 2.58
C LEU A 278 -3.79 18.66 1.50
N LEU A 279 -4.30 19.46 0.58
CA LEU A 279 -4.86 19.03 -0.70
C LEU A 279 -4.01 19.61 -1.81
N ALA A 280 -3.52 18.77 -2.74
CA ALA A 280 -2.78 19.26 -3.89
C ALA A 280 -3.27 18.56 -5.16
N ASP A 281 -3.81 19.35 -6.09
CA ASP A 281 -4.15 18.88 -7.44
C ASP A 281 -2.87 18.94 -8.29
N ILE A 282 -2.53 17.84 -8.96
CA ILE A 282 -1.29 17.68 -9.72
C ILE A 282 -1.65 17.21 -11.12
N ILE A 283 -1.07 17.88 -12.12
CA ILE A 283 -1.32 17.58 -13.54
C ILE A 283 0.01 17.57 -14.30
N ASP A 284 0.23 16.52 -15.10
CA ASP A 284 1.32 16.43 -16.06
C ASP A 284 0.93 15.50 -17.21
N LEU A 285 0.99 15.98 -18.45
CA LEU A 285 0.57 15.22 -19.63
C LEU A 285 1.42 13.98 -19.87
N SER A 286 2.67 14.00 -19.47
CA SER A 286 3.61 12.87 -19.60
C SER A 286 3.39 11.82 -18.52
N GLY A 287 2.74 12.20 -17.42
CA GLY A 287 2.43 11.35 -16.27
C GLY A 287 3.23 11.73 -15.02
N ILE A 288 2.56 11.58 -13.89
CA ILE A 288 3.15 11.86 -12.57
C ILE A 288 4.03 10.69 -12.15
N ASN A 289 5.26 10.97 -11.72
CA ASN A 289 6.10 9.98 -11.06
C ASN A 289 5.61 9.76 -9.63
N THR A 290 4.81 8.72 -9.44
CA THR A 290 4.22 8.37 -8.12
C THR A 290 5.12 7.46 -7.32
N VAL A 291 6.30 7.15 -7.83
CA VAL A 291 7.12 6.06 -7.35
C VAL A 291 8.53 6.56 -7.08
N GLY A 292 8.89 6.72 -5.82
CA GLY A 292 10.22 7.13 -5.38
C GLY A 292 11.35 6.13 -5.67
N ASN A 293 11.35 5.45 -6.82
CA ASN A 293 12.38 4.47 -7.18
C ASN A 293 13.72 5.09 -7.55
N GLY A 294 13.70 6.35 -7.98
CA GLY A 294 14.92 7.14 -8.18
C GLY A 294 15.35 7.82 -6.90
N ILE A 295 16.64 7.88 -6.62
CA ILE A 295 17.15 8.64 -5.46
C ILE A 295 16.68 10.10 -5.60
N GLY A 296 15.74 10.51 -4.72
CA GLY A 296 15.26 11.89 -4.64
C GLY A 296 14.09 12.25 -5.56
N HIS A 297 13.41 11.30 -6.18
CA HIS A 297 12.22 11.54 -7.02
C HIS A 297 10.89 11.29 -6.31
N ASP A 298 10.88 11.26 -4.98
CA ASP A 298 9.66 11.18 -4.19
C ASP A 298 8.80 12.45 -4.32
N ILE A 299 7.50 12.30 -4.18
CA ILE A 299 6.61 13.41 -3.88
C ILE A 299 6.90 13.84 -2.45
N THR A 300 7.46 15.02 -2.26
CA THR A 300 7.91 15.48 -0.94
C THR A 300 7.26 16.79 -0.52
N ALA A 301 6.86 16.86 0.75
CA ALA A 301 6.44 18.11 1.36
C ALA A 301 7.43 18.53 2.46
N VAL A 302 7.80 19.81 2.46
CA VAL A 302 8.70 20.41 3.45
C VAL A 302 7.94 21.50 4.20
N LEU A 303 7.78 21.31 5.50
CA LEU A 303 7.16 22.29 6.40
C LEU A 303 8.24 23.20 6.98
N ASP A 304 8.01 24.52 6.95
CA ASP A 304 8.83 25.57 7.56
C ASP A 304 10.32 25.48 7.17
N ASN A 305 10.57 25.15 5.91
CA ASN A 305 11.92 24.97 5.35
C ASN A 305 12.78 23.90 6.08
N ASN A 306 12.14 22.94 6.75
CA ASN A 306 12.85 21.83 7.40
C ASN A 306 13.21 20.74 6.39
N TYR A 307 14.15 21.00 5.51
CA TYR A 307 14.64 20.06 4.48
C TYR A 307 15.34 18.82 5.05
N SER A 308 15.66 18.81 6.35
CA SER A 308 16.28 17.64 6.99
C SER A 308 15.27 16.53 7.31
N ASN A 309 13.97 16.84 7.32
CA ASN A 309 12.91 15.90 7.64
C ASN A 309 11.68 16.14 6.75
N PRO A 310 11.78 15.87 5.44
CA PRO A 310 10.64 16.00 4.53
C PRO A 310 9.60 14.91 4.78
N PHE A 311 8.35 15.23 4.53
CA PHE A 311 7.27 14.24 4.45
C PHE A 311 7.29 13.58 3.08
N ILE A 312 7.30 12.25 3.02
CA ILE A 312 7.19 11.48 1.78
C ILE A 312 5.72 11.20 1.52
N LEU A 313 5.19 11.64 0.39
CA LEU A 313 3.75 11.68 0.12
C LEU A 313 3.31 10.74 -1.01
N ASN A 314 4.17 9.86 -1.51
CA ASN A 314 3.84 8.92 -2.59
C ASN A 314 2.61 8.06 -2.26
N ASP A 315 2.47 7.57 -1.02
CA ASP A 315 1.33 6.77 -0.58
C ASP A 315 0.03 7.58 -0.40
N TYR A 316 0.13 8.89 -0.35
CA TYR A 316 -0.99 9.83 -0.23
C TYR A 316 -1.45 10.39 -1.58
N TYR A 317 -0.74 10.05 -2.66
CA TYR A 317 -1.18 10.38 -4.02
C TYR A 317 -2.22 9.38 -4.50
N LYS A 318 -3.28 9.90 -5.12
CA LYS A 318 -4.32 9.10 -5.78
C LYS A 318 -4.52 9.66 -7.19
N SER A 319 -4.31 8.83 -8.21
CA SER A 319 -4.64 9.20 -9.58
C SER A 319 -6.15 9.42 -9.74
N ASN A 320 -6.53 10.34 -10.60
CA ASN A 320 -7.91 10.45 -11.06
C ASN A 320 -8.32 9.18 -11.82
N LEU A 321 -9.62 8.85 -11.76
CA LEU A 321 -10.14 7.66 -12.42
C LEU A 321 -9.85 7.70 -13.94
N ASN A 322 -9.27 6.63 -14.48
CA ASN A 322 -8.84 6.50 -15.88
C ASN A 322 -7.76 7.50 -16.33
N SER A 323 -6.98 8.05 -15.40
CA SER A 323 -5.91 9.00 -15.73
C SER A 323 -4.59 8.59 -15.10
N TYR A 324 -3.50 8.72 -15.84
CA TYR A 324 -2.13 8.66 -15.33
C TYR A 324 -1.47 10.04 -15.25
N SER A 325 -2.11 11.04 -15.86
CA SER A 325 -1.62 12.42 -15.99
C SER A 325 -2.15 13.36 -14.92
N GLU A 326 -3.13 12.94 -14.13
CA GLU A 326 -3.80 13.78 -13.14
C GLU A 326 -4.05 13.01 -11.85
N GLY A 327 -3.92 13.69 -10.73
CA GLY A 327 -4.26 13.13 -9.43
C GLY A 327 -4.19 14.14 -8.30
N VAL A 328 -4.42 13.65 -7.09
CA VAL A 328 -4.51 14.47 -5.89
C VAL A 328 -3.63 13.87 -4.80
N VAL A 329 -2.86 14.71 -4.12
CA VAL A 329 -2.27 14.39 -2.82
C VAL A 329 -3.21 14.87 -1.74
N GLU A 330 -3.53 13.98 -0.78
CA GLU A 330 -4.32 14.30 0.42
C GLU A 330 -3.55 13.82 1.65
N PHE A 331 -2.97 14.77 2.41
CA PHE A 331 -2.12 14.45 3.55
C PHE A 331 -2.55 15.18 4.82
N PRO A 332 -2.93 14.46 5.90
CA PRO A 332 -3.30 15.05 7.18
C PRO A 332 -2.04 15.39 8.00
N PHE A 333 -1.95 16.62 8.46
CA PHE A 333 -1.00 17.01 9.51
C PHE A 333 -1.64 16.85 10.88
N GLU A 334 -0.83 16.60 11.89
CA GLU A 334 -1.28 16.44 13.27
C GLU A 334 -0.46 17.34 14.20
N ASN A 335 -1.18 18.02 15.11
CA ASN A 335 -0.58 18.77 16.21
C ASN A 335 0.46 19.82 15.78
N LEU A 336 0.19 20.57 14.71
CA LEU A 336 1.02 21.71 14.36
C LEU A 336 0.96 22.77 15.45
N GLU A 337 2.08 23.46 15.65
CA GLU A 337 2.17 24.57 16.62
C GLU A 337 1.36 25.79 16.12
N ASP A 338 0.88 26.64 17.04
CA ASP A 338 0.21 27.87 16.65
C ASP A 338 1.21 28.83 16.02
N GLY A 339 0.83 29.45 14.89
CA GLY A 339 1.68 30.39 14.18
C GLY A 339 1.58 30.32 12.66
N ILE A 340 2.46 31.04 12.00
CA ILE A 340 2.57 31.02 10.53
C ILE A 340 3.40 29.82 10.11
N HIS A 341 2.88 29.06 9.17
CA HIS A 341 3.55 27.92 8.55
C HIS A 341 3.66 28.12 7.04
N THR A 342 4.76 27.66 6.48
CA THR A 342 4.97 27.59 5.02
C THR A 342 5.17 26.13 4.64
N LEU A 343 4.36 25.63 3.72
CA LEU A 343 4.48 24.28 3.18
C LEU A 343 4.89 24.33 1.73
N THR A 344 6.00 23.66 1.38
CA THR A 344 6.49 23.52 0.01
C THR A 344 6.34 22.09 -0.45
N LEU A 345 5.62 21.86 -1.55
CA LEU A 345 5.44 20.56 -2.19
C LEU A 345 6.30 20.48 -3.44
N LYS A 346 7.05 19.38 -3.59
CA LYS A 346 7.83 19.06 -4.79
C LYS A 346 7.30 17.77 -5.41
N VAL A 347 7.11 17.80 -6.72
CA VAL A 347 6.60 16.68 -7.53
C VAL A 347 7.46 16.50 -8.77
N TRP A 348 7.60 15.26 -9.21
CA TRP A 348 8.32 14.85 -10.41
C TRP A 348 7.37 14.22 -11.43
N ASP A 349 7.68 14.40 -12.72
CA ASP A 349 7.08 13.64 -13.81
C ASP A 349 7.87 12.35 -14.10
N VAL A 350 7.40 11.55 -15.05
CA VAL A 350 8.07 10.31 -15.48
C VAL A 350 9.35 10.54 -16.32
N PHE A 351 9.60 11.76 -16.77
CA PHE A 351 10.83 12.19 -17.48
C PHE A 351 11.91 12.76 -16.54
N ASN A 352 11.60 12.86 -15.24
CA ASN A 352 12.44 13.45 -14.19
C ASN A 352 12.51 14.99 -14.25
N ASN A 353 11.52 15.65 -14.80
CA ASN A 353 11.34 17.07 -14.58
C ASN A 353 10.60 17.29 -13.26
N SER A 354 10.89 18.36 -12.53
CA SER A 354 10.24 18.65 -11.26
C SER A 354 9.69 20.05 -11.21
N SER A 355 8.63 20.20 -10.42
CA SER A 355 8.08 21.48 -10.02
C SER A 355 7.95 21.56 -8.51
N GLU A 356 8.00 22.79 -8.00
CA GLU A 356 7.75 23.11 -6.60
C GLU A 356 6.66 24.18 -6.51
N SER A 357 5.75 24.01 -5.54
CA SER A 357 4.73 24.99 -5.20
C SER A 357 4.71 25.19 -3.68
N SER A 358 4.38 26.40 -3.23
CA SER A 358 4.34 26.71 -1.79
C SER A 358 3.04 27.39 -1.41
N ILE A 359 2.56 27.10 -0.19
CA ILE A 359 1.39 27.71 0.42
C ILE A 359 1.72 28.16 1.84
N GLU A 360 1.24 29.33 2.23
CA GLU A 360 1.33 29.85 3.59
C GLU A 360 -0.02 29.75 4.28
N PHE A 361 -0.03 29.42 5.59
CA PHE A 361 -1.24 29.36 6.41
C PHE A 361 -0.93 29.67 7.87
N TYR A 362 -1.93 30.14 8.61
CA TYR A 362 -1.83 30.43 10.03
C TYR A 362 -2.59 29.36 10.84
N VAL A 363 -1.89 28.69 11.75
CA VAL A 363 -2.50 27.75 12.69
C VAL A 363 -2.93 28.49 13.94
N SER A 364 -4.19 28.31 14.35
CA SER A 364 -4.72 28.82 15.61
C SER A 364 -5.67 27.80 16.23
N ASN A 365 -5.46 27.48 17.51
CA ASN A 365 -6.34 26.64 18.30
C ASN A 365 -7.42 27.45 19.05
N ASP A 366 -7.35 28.80 19.00
CA ASP A 366 -8.42 29.63 19.51
C ASP A 366 -9.65 29.53 18.63
N GLU A 367 -10.86 29.49 19.22
CA GLU A 367 -12.12 29.56 18.46
C GLU A 367 -12.13 30.85 17.65
N VAL A 368 -11.81 30.77 16.37
CA VAL A 368 -11.91 31.91 15.45
C VAL A 368 -13.39 32.16 15.19
N ILE A 369 -13.96 33.13 15.91
CA ILE A 369 -15.29 33.65 15.60
C ILE A 369 -15.13 34.41 14.28
N LEU A 370 -15.49 33.75 13.16
CA LEU A 370 -15.63 34.44 11.87
C LEU A 370 -16.77 35.46 12.04
N VAL A 371 -16.43 36.72 12.24
CA VAL A 371 -17.37 37.84 12.12
C VAL A 371 -17.61 38.03 10.62
N SER A 372 -18.80 37.57 10.17
CA SER A 372 -19.28 37.74 8.80
C SER A 372 -19.56 39.20 8.47
#